data_e2328842bc39142a1791b91be974caf5
#
_entry.id   e2328842bc39142a1791b91be974caf5
#
_cell.length_a   1.000
_cell.length_b   1.000
_cell.length_c   1.000
_cell.angle_alpha   90.00
_cell.angle_beta   90.00
_cell.angle_gamma   90.00
#
_symmetry.space_group_name_H-M   'P 1'
#
loop_
_entity.id
_entity.type
_entity.pdbx_description
1 polymer ?
#
loop_
_entity_poly.entity_id
_entity_poly.type
_entity_poly.pdbx_seq_one_letter_code
_entity_poly.pdbx_strand_id
1 'polypeptide(L)'
;MVWDRVPRHDNAPCDHVLGQADFAKVDNNQSLYWPNAASLNMPYGLSAAGDWLVVADTANSRLIGWHADDCRTGAAARALAAQPDFGAKGDNRWQAAERDSVCWPYGVAACGEQVVVADSGNNRVLLWRLAAGVGA
;
A
#
# COMPACT_ATOMS: atom_id res chain seq x y z
N MET A 1 -2.42 -8.10 7.62
CA MET A 1 -2.05 -9.41 8.23
C MET A 1 -1.82 -10.40 7.11
N VAL A 2 -0.82 -11.25 7.24
CA VAL A 2 -0.42 -12.23 6.22
C VAL A 2 -0.37 -13.61 6.86
N TRP A 3 -0.86 -14.62 6.16
CA TRP A 3 -0.71 -16.03 6.49
C TRP A 3 0.15 -16.70 5.41
N ASP A 4 1.17 -17.44 5.80
CA ASP A 4 2.04 -18.19 4.87
C ASP A 4 1.28 -19.31 4.15
N ARG A 5 0.18 -19.76 4.76
CA ARG A 5 -0.73 -20.77 4.20
C ARG A 5 -2.17 -20.41 4.49
N VAL A 6 -3.07 -20.83 3.62
CA VAL A 6 -4.51 -20.67 3.87
C VAL A 6 -4.88 -21.31 5.22
N PRO A 7 -5.50 -20.54 6.15
CA PRO A 7 -5.91 -21.08 7.44
C PRO A 7 -6.86 -22.27 7.29
N ARG A 8 -6.66 -23.31 8.10
CA ARG A 8 -7.46 -24.53 8.08
C ARG A 8 -8.45 -24.67 9.25
N HIS A 9 -8.45 -23.68 10.14
CA HIS A 9 -9.36 -23.65 11.31
C HIS A 9 -9.70 -22.19 11.62
N ASP A 10 -10.83 -22.00 12.32
CA ASP A 10 -11.28 -20.68 12.74
C ASP A 10 -10.29 -20.05 13.73
N ASN A 11 -10.19 -18.73 13.68
CA ASN A 11 -9.30 -17.93 14.54
C ASN A 11 -7.81 -18.31 14.46
N ALA A 12 -7.36 -18.89 13.34
CA ALA A 12 -5.94 -19.12 13.14
C ALA A 12 -5.16 -17.79 13.21
N PRO A 13 -4.14 -17.67 14.08
CA PRO A 13 -3.32 -16.46 14.10
C PRO A 13 -2.61 -16.27 12.76
N CYS A 14 -2.42 -15.03 12.34
CA CYS A 14 -1.61 -14.76 11.15
C CYS A 14 -0.11 -14.84 11.49
N ASP A 15 0.68 -15.13 10.46
CA ASP A 15 2.13 -15.31 10.60
C ASP A 15 2.88 -13.98 10.59
N HIS A 16 2.39 -12.99 9.83
CA HIS A 16 3.08 -11.71 9.65
C HIS A 16 2.13 -10.52 9.67
N VAL A 17 2.68 -9.36 10.05
CA VAL A 17 2.02 -8.05 9.97
C VAL A 17 2.87 -7.07 9.16
N LEU A 18 2.27 -6.40 8.18
CA LEU A 18 2.86 -5.32 7.41
C LEU A 18 2.33 -3.97 7.91
N GLY A 19 3.17 -2.95 7.84
CA GLY A 19 2.82 -1.60 8.28
C GLY A 19 3.08 -1.32 9.76
N GLN A 20 3.40 -2.36 10.54
CA GLN A 20 3.72 -2.26 11.97
C GLN A 20 4.97 -3.06 12.30
N ALA A 21 5.68 -2.66 13.35
CA ALA A 21 6.90 -3.33 13.79
C ALA A 21 6.63 -4.73 14.41
N ASP A 22 5.46 -4.90 15.04
CA ASP A 22 4.99 -6.15 15.61
C ASP A 22 3.46 -6.15 15.73
N PHE A 23 2.88 -7.27 16.18
CA PHE A 23 1.42 -7.43 16.31
C PHE A 23 0.77 -6.59 17.40
N ALA A 24 1.52 -6.08 18.36
CA ALA A 24 1.01 -5.26 19.46
C ALA A 24 0.98 -3.76 19.12
N LYS A 25 1.65 -3.36 18.03
CA LYS A 25 1.69 -1.97 17.56
C LYS A 25 0.52 -1.71 16.62
N VAL A 26 -0.15 -0.59 16.85
CA VAL A 26 -1.38 -0.22 16.11
C VAL A 26 -1.41 1.25 15.68
N ASP A 27 -0.39 2.02 16.03
CA ASP A 27 -0.36 3.44 15.76
C ASP A 27 -0.13 3.75 14.29
N ASN A 28 -0.82 4.78 13.78
CA ASN A 28 -0.61 5.28 12.44
C ASN A 28 0.85 5.72 12.25
N ASN A 29 1.42 5.37 11.10
CA ASN A 29 2.82 5.64 10.77
C ASN A 29 3.82 5.22 11.87
N GLN A 30 3.49 4.17 12.66
CA GLN A 30 4.31 3.70 13.80
C GLN A 30 4.59 4.81 14.82
N SER A 31 3.58 5.60 15.18
CA SER A 31 3.64 6.77 16.06
C SER A 31 4.44 7.96 15.52
N LEU A 32 4.80 7.96 14.24
CA LEU A 32 5.50 9.07 13.61
C LEU A 32 4.54 9.97 12.82
N TYR A 33 4.85 11.26 12.76
CA TYR A 33 4.09 12.19 11.92
C TYR A 33 4.30 11.90 10.42
N TRP A 34 5.54 11.64 10.02
CA TRP A 34 5.90 11.31 8.67
C TRP A 34 5.94 9.79 8.47
N PRO A 35 5.44 9.27 7.35
CA PRO A 35 5.53 7.85 7.04
C PRO A 35 6.95 7.42 6.71
N ASN A 36 7.14 6.12 6.60
CA ASN A 36 8.34 5.49 6.06
C ASN A 36 7.96 4.28 5.21
N ALA A 37 8.93 3.55 4.69
CA ALA A 37 8.68 2.40 3.83
C ALA A 37 8.01 1.21 4.56
N ALA A 38 8.08 1.14 5.89
CA ALA A 38 7.52 0.03 6.69
C ALA A 38 6.25 0.42 7.45
N SER A 39 5.71 1.65 7.25
CA SER A 39 4.56 2.16 7.99
C SER A 39 3.34 2.38 7.11
N LEU A 40 2.16 2.34 7.72
CA LEU A 40 0.86 2.59 7.10
C LEU A 40 0.02 3.55 7.94
N ASN A 41 -0.87 4.27 7.27
CA ASN A 41 -1.88 5.10 7.90
C ASN A 41 -3.23 4.91 7.22
N MET A 42 -4.14 4.22 7.89
CA MET A 42 -5.47 3.89 7.39
C MET A 42 -5.44 3.19 6.02
N PRO A 43 -4.84 1.98 5.89
CA PRO A 43 -4.89 1.22 4.65
C PRO A 43 -6.31 0.71 4.41
N TYR A 44 -6.92 1.09 3.28
CA TYR A 44 -8.27 0.64 2.93
C TYR A 44 -8.29 -0.43 1.85
N GLY A 45 -7.62 -0.20 0.74
CA GLY A 45 -7.60 -1.13 -0.38
C GLY A 45 -6.30 -1.92 -0.47
N LEU A 46 -6.41 -3.17 -0.86
CA LEU A 46 -5.25 -4.00 -1.18
C LEU A 46 -5.55 -4.92 -2.36
N SER A 47 -4.56 -5.22 -3.16
CA SER A 47 -4.67 -6.14 -4.30
C SER A 47 -3.36 -6.84 -4.57
N ALA A 48 -3.44 -8.10 -5.00
CA ALA A 48 -2.30 -8.78 -5.59
C ALA A 48 -2.16 -8.36 -7.07
N ALA A 49 -0.95 -8.01 -7.48
CA ALA A 49 -0.59 -7.62 -8.84
C ALA A 49 0.68 -8.36 -9.26
N GLY A 50 0.52 -9.51 -9.92
CA GLY A 50 1.62 -10.46 -10.11
C GLY A 50 2.16 -10.91 -8.75
N ASP A 51 3.47 -10.82 -8.56
CA ASP A 51 4.15 -11.18 -7.31
C ASP A 51 4.20 -10.02 -6.30
N TRP A 52 3.40 -8.99 -6.50
CA TRP A 52 3.34 -7.82 -5.63
C TRP A 52 2.02 -7.75 -4.86
N LEU A 53 2.11 -7.42 -3.59
CA LEU A 53 1.00 -6.92 -2.79
C LEU A 53 1.01 -5.40 -2.85
N VAL A 54 -0.02 -4.80 -3.42
CA VAL A 54 -0.19 -3.34 -3.51
C VAL A 54 -1.24 -2.91 -2.49
N VAL A 55 -0.93 -1.88 -1.73
CA VAL A 55 -1.78 -1.33 -0.67
C VAL A 55 -2.05 0.15 -0.92
N ALA A 56 -3.31 0.53 -0.85
CA ALA A 56 -3.74 1.92 -0.79
C ALA A 56 -3.55 2.42 0.65
N ASP A 57 -2.48 3.14 0.89
CA ASP A 57 -2.13 3.78 2.16
C ASP A 57 -2.83 5.14 2.22
N THR A 58 -4.12 5.09 2.49
CA THR A 58 -5.12 6.12 2.19
C THR A 58 -4.80 7.46 2.83
N ALA A 59 -4.56 7.50 4.13
CA ALA A 59 -4.33 8.77 4.83
C ALA A 59 -2.92 9.37 4.58
N ASN A 60 -2.02 8.61 3.97
CA ASN A 60 -0.76 9.13 3.45
C ASN A 60 -0.86 9.53 1.96
N SER A 61 -2.01 9.30 1.32
CA SER A 61 -2.28 9.58 -0.11
C SER A 61 -1.21 8.99 -1.02
N ARG A 62 -0.98 7.67 -0.89
CA ARG A 62 0.01 6.92 -1.68
C ARG A 62 -0.41 5.47 -1.91
N LEU A 63 0.22 4.82 -2.88
CA LEU A 63 0.23 3.36 -2.98
C LEU A 63 1.63 2.86 -2.63
N ILE A 64 1.71 1.80 -1.85
CA ILE A 64 2.98 1.13 -1.57
C ILE A 64 2.86 -0.37 -1.83
N GLY A 65 3.98 -1.01 -2.15
CA GLY A 65 3.99 -2.42 -2.53
C GLY A 65 5.13 -3.21 -1.94
N TRP A 66 4.81 -4.45 -1.57
CA TRP A 66 5.76 -5.47 -1.14
C TRP A 66 5.81 -6.58 -2.18
N HIS A 67 7.00 -7.06 -2.51
CA HIS A 67 7.12 -8.31 -3.23
C HIS A 67 6.67 -9.47 -2.32
N ALA A 68 6.06 -10.51 -2.87
CA ALA A 68 5.51 -11.63 -2.10
C ALA A 68 6.56 -12.25 -1.16
N ASP A 69 7.80 -12.43 -1.64
CA ASP A 69 8.90 -12.99 -0.85
C ASP A 69 9.33 -12.12 0.35
N ASP A 70 8.96 -10.85 0.35
CA ASP A 70 9.30 -9.88 1.39
C ASP A 70 8.16 -9.62 2.38
N CYS A 71 7.01 -10.28 2.23
CA CYS A 71 5.83 -10.08 3.09
C CYS A 71 6.01 -10.70 4.47
N ARG A 72 6.85 -10.08 5.31
CA ARG A 72 7.11 -10.51 6.69
C ARG A 72 6.99 -9.34 7.67
N THR A 73 6.82 -9.64 8.94
CA THR A 73 6.62 -8.63 10.00
C THR A 73 7.69 -7.54 9.96
N GLY A 74 7.23 -6.29 9.90
CA GLY A 74 8.09 -5.11 9.90
C GLY A 74 8.83 -4.84 8.59
N ALA A 75 8.58 -5.63 7.54
CA ALA A 75 9.26 -5.45 6.26
C ALA A 75 8.96 -4.09 5.61
N ALA A 76 9.97 -3.48 5.03
CA ALA A 76 9.83 -2.28 4.22
C ALA A 76 9.24 -2.60 2.86
N ALA A 77 8.32 -1.76 2.38
CA ALA A 77 7.84 -1.77 1.02
C ALA A 77 8.96 -1.40 0.04
N ARG A 78 8.89 -1.92 -1.19
CA ARG A 78 9.88 -1.68 -2.24
C ARG A 78 9.33 -0.92 -3.43
N ALA A 79 8.01 -0.80 -3.56
CA ALA A 79 7.34 -0.04 -4.60
C ALA A 79 6.55 1.11 -3.99
N LEU A 80 6.56 2.25 -4.68
CA LEU A 80 5.87 3.47 -4.27
C LEU A 80 5.26 4.14 -5.49
N ALA A 81 4.03 4.65 -5.35
CA ALA A 81 3.40 5.54 -6.32
C ALA A 81 2.64 6.66 -5.61
N ALA A 82 2.44 7.76 -6.34
CA ALA A 82 1.74 8.98 -5.96
C ALA A 82 2.47 9.91 -4.98
N GLN A 83 3.61 9.50 -4.41
CA GLN A 83 4.48 10.35 -3.60
C GLN A 83 5.92 10.30 -4.14
N PRO A 84 6.74 11.33 -3.90
CA PRO A 84 8.12 11.38 -4.42
C PRO A 84 9.07 10.40 -3.72
N ASP A 85 8.83 10.09 -2.44
CA ASP A 85 9.60 9.15 -1.63
C ASP A 85 8.75 8.55 -0.51
N PHE A 86 9.28 7.55 0.19
CA PHE A 86 8.56 6.85 1.27
C PHE A 86 8.33 7.70 2.53
N GLY A 87 9.04 8.79 2.71
CA GLY A 87 8.86 9.73 3.81
C GLY A 87 7.82 10.79 3.52
N ALA A 88 7.37 10.92 2.28
CA ALA A 88 6.40 11.93 1.88
C ALA A 88 4.95 11.43 2.07
N LYS A 89 4.05 12.40 2.29
CA LYS A 89 2.61 12.23 2.34
C LYS A 89 1.90 13.50 1.93
N GLY A 90 0.59 13.40 1.76
CA GLY A 90 -0.29 14.55 1.55
C GLY A 90 -1.07 14.47 0.26
N ASP A 91 -2.26 15.02 0.33
CA ASP A 91 -3.24 15.00 -0.75
C ASP A 91 -2.67 15.69 -1.98
N ASN A 92 -2.55 14.95 -3.08
CA ASN A 92 -1.92 15.43 -4.31
C ASN A 92 -0.52 16.04 -4.09
N ARG A 93 0.25 15.54 -3.10
CA ARG A 93 1.57 16.10 -2.75
C ARG A 93 1.48 17.58 -2.32
N TRP A 94 0.36 17.96 -1.71
CA TRP A 94 0.02 19.35 -1.32
C TRP A 94 -0.07 20.33 -2.51
N GLN A 95 -0.37 19.82 -3.71
CA GLN A 95 -0.44 20.59 -4.96
C GLN A 95 -1.76 20.30 -5.69
N ALA A 96 -1.89 20.79 -6.93
CA ALA A 96 -3.01 20.44 -7.79
C ALA A 96 -3.02 18.94 -8.10
N ALA A 97 -4.20 18.39 -8.35
CA ALA A 97 -4.34 17.01 -8.78
C ALA A 97 -3.72 16.81 -10.17
N GLU A 98 -2.80 15.86 -10.29
CA GLU A 98 -2.13 15.49 -11.51
C GLU A 98 -2.37 14.02 -11.86
N ARG A 99 -1.84 13.55 -13.00
CA ARG A 99 -2.03 12.17 -13.46
C ARG A 99 -1.28 11.13 -12.63
N ASP A 100 -0.31 11.53 -11.85
CA ASP A 100 0.57 10.73 -11.00
C ASP A 100 0.46 11.07 -9.51
N SER A 101 -0.60 11.79 -9.11
CA SER A 101 -0.93 12.09 -7.73
C SER A 101 -2.29 11.50 -7.33
N VAL A 102 -2.51 11.32 -6.05
CA VAL A 102 -3.81 10.88 -5.50
C VAL A 102 -4.19 11.68 -4.25
N CYS A 103 -5.48 11.68 -3.98
CA CYS A 103 -6.04 12.17 -2.73
C CYS A 103 -6.94 11.08 -2.14
N TRP A 104 -6.56 10.57 -0.98
CA TRP A 104 -7.33 9.55 -0.26
C TRP A 104 -7.75 8.36 -1.14
N PRO A 105 -6.81 7.58 -1.67
CA PRO A 105 -7.14 6.40 -2.46
C PRO A 105 -7.77 5.33 -1.54
N TYR A 106 -9.03 5.01 -1.76
CA TYR A 106 -9.73 3.99 -0.95
C TYR A 106 -9.63 2.59 -1.54
N GLY A 107 -9.63 2.47 -2.85
CA GLY A 107 -9.62 1.18 -3.53
C GLY A 107 -8.44 1.03 -4.48
N VAL A 108 -7.92 -0.18 -4.55
CA VAL A 108 -6.94 -0.59 -5.55
C VAL A 108 -7.28 -2.00 -6.03
N ALA A 109 -7.18 -2.24 -7.32
CA ALA A 109 -7.39 -3.54 -7.93
C ALA A 109 -6.39 -3.76 -9.07
N ALA A 110 -5.89 -4.97 -9.19
CA ALA A 110 -5.09 -5.37 -10.35
C ALA A 110 -6.00 -5.89 -11.47
N CYS A 111 -5.73 -5.50 -12.70
CA CYS A 111 -6.41 -5.93 -13.90
C CYS A 111 -5.37 -6.17 -15.02
N GLY A 112 -4.92 -7.40 -15.18
CA GLY A 112 -3.80 -7.72 -16.05
C GLY A 112 -2.53 -6.96 -15.65
N GLU A 113 -1.96 -6.21 -16.59
CA GLU A 113 -0.77 -5.36 -16.36
C GLU A 113 -1.11 -3.97 -15.78
N GLN A 114 -2.35 -3.73 -15.44
CA GLN A 114 -2.81 -2.45 -14.92
C GLN A 114 -3.16 -2.54 -13.44
N VAL A 115 -2.94 -1.43 -12.75
CA VAL A 115 -3.47 -1.18 -11.41
C VAL A 115 -4.52 -0.08 -11.54
N VAL A 116 -5.73 -0.41 -11.10
CA VAL A 116 -6.89 0.52 -11.10
C VAL A 116 -7.03 1.08 -9.70
N VAL A 117 -7.08 2.40 -9.58
CA VAL A 117 -7.09 3.11 -8.30
C VAL A 117 -8.34 3.98 -8.19
N ALA A 118 -9.12 3.77 -7.14
CA ALA A 118 -10.18 4.69 -6.75
C ALA A 118 -9.57 5.89 -6.02
N ASP A 119 -9.31 6.96 -6.76
CA ASP A 119 -8.77 8.22 -6.25
C ASP A 119 -9.92 9.07 -5.69
N SER A 120 -10.40 8.64 -4.51
CA SER A 120 -11.71 9.05 -3.97
C SER A 120 -11.79 10.52 -3.61
N GLY A 121 -10.73 11.10 -3.07
CA GLY A 121 -10.69 12.52 -2.73
C GLY A 121 -10.69 13.44 -3.97
N ASN A 122 -10.31 12.92 -5.13
CA ASN A 122 -10.35 13.62 -6.41
C ASN A 122 -11.56 13.23 -7.27
N ASN A 123 -12.47 12.36 -6.79
CA ASN A 123 -13.65 11.91 -7.52
C ASN A 123 -13.34 11.32 -8.91
N ARG A 124 -12.28 10.50 -9.01
CA ARG A 124 -11.83 9.90 -10.27
C ARG A 124 -11.27 8.49 -10.08
N VAL A 125 -11.12 7.78 -11.19
CA VAL A 125 -10.43 6.49 -11.26
C VAL A 125 -9.19 6.67 -12.13
N LEU A 126 -8.05 6.19 -11.62
CA LEU A 126 -6.79 6.18 -12.35
C LEU A 126 -6.45 4.76 -12.78
N LEU A 127 -5.92 4.63 -14.00
CA LEU A 127 -5.39 3.38 -14.52
C LEU A 127 -3.89 3.58 -14.74
N TRP A 128 -3.09 2.85 -13.96
CA TRP A 128 -1.63 2.85 -14.07
C TRP A 128 -1.16 1.52 -14.63
N ARG A 129 -0.23 1.56 -15.56
CA ARG A 129 0.43 0.35 -16.03
C ARG A 129 1.59 0.02 -15.12
N LEU A 130 1.70 -1.24 -14.72
CA LEU A 130 2.88 -1.74 -14.03
C LEU A 130 4.09 -1.56 -14.95
N ALA A 131 5.16 -0.95 -14.46
CA ALA A 131 6.39 -0.80 -15.25
C ALA A 131 6.98 -2.20 -15.51
N ALA A 132 7.45 -2.43 -16.72
CA ALA A 132 8.20 -3.65 -17.05
C ALA A 132 9.44 -3.70 -16.14
N GLY A 133 9.57 -4.77 -15.33
CA GLY A 133 10.65 -4.93 -14.34
C GLY A 133 10.21 -4.85 -12.87
N VAL A 134 8.96 -4.51 -12.58
CA VAL A 134 8.38 -4.59 -11.22
C VAL A 134 7.95 -6.02 -10.88
N GLY A 135 8.22 -6.98 -11.73
CA GLY A 135 7.91 -8.41 -11.59
C GLY A 135 9.08 -9.33 -11.97
N ALA A 136 10.30 -8.84 -11.91
CA ALA A 136 11.48 -9.67 -12.11
C ALA A 136 12.36 -9.68 -10.86
#